data_76abc86294dcec5f6f2fc383bd47e2e1
#
_entry.id   76abc86294dcec5f6f2fc383bd47e2e1
#
_cell.length_a   1.000
_cell.length_b   1.000
_cell.length_c   1.000
_cell.angle_alpha   90.00
_cell.angle_beta   90.00
_cell.angle_gamma   90.00
#
_symmetry.space_group_name_H-M   'P 1'
#
loop_
_entity.id
_entity.type
_entity.pdbx_description
1 polymer ?
#
loop_
_entity_poly.entity_id
_entity_poly.type
_entity_poly.pdbx_seq_one_letter_code
_entity_poly.pdbx_strand_id
1 'polypeptide(L)'
;MHVCCLVWEIPMIEGEHYTPILYAMYAGKAKKFLNALNAFFENAHMDWKCVLDSSACTYNEIFSGKYQAVIFVPEARTRQWAYTKEMQSANVPKYYLDFAEYTEMKLNTLIDFFNKSEKASSVHGESA
;
A
#
# COMPACT_ATOMS: atom_id res chain seq x y z
N MET A 1 -9.65 13.70 -4.94
CA MET A 1 -9.66 12.40 -4.23
C MET A 1 -8.24 11.93 -3.98
N HIS A 2 -7.98 11.46 -2.79
CA HIS A 2 -6.67 10.92 -2.42
C HIS A 2 -6.59 9.45 -2.84
N VAL A 3 -5.44 9.03 -3.33
CA VAL A 3 -5.23 7.66 -3.80
C VAL A 3 -4.08 7.03 -3.02
N CYS A 4 -4.32 5.86 -2.45
CA CYS A 4 -3.25 5.06 -1.86
C CYS A 4 -2.98 3.82 -2.72
N CYS A 5 -1.75 3.35 -2.64
CA CYS A 5 -1.31 2.15 -3.37
C CYS A 5 -1.08 1.02 -2.38
N LEU A 6 -1.66 -0.15 -2.64
CA LEU A 6 -1.38 -1.36 -1.87
C LEU A 6 -0.27 -2.15 -2.58
N VAL A 7 0.88 -2.21 -1.95
CA VAL A 7 2.03 -2.97 -2.45
C VAL A 7 1.91 -4.40 -1.92
N TRP A 8 1.61 -5.34 -2.81
CA TRP A 8 1.32 -6.73 -2.46
C TRP A 8 2.31 -7.74 -3.05
N GLU A 9 2.99 -7.36 -4.14
CA GLU A 9 3.99 -8.23 -4.74
C GLU A 9 5.25 -8.21 -3.89
N ILE A 10 5.75 -9.40 -3.56
CA ILE A 10 6.93 -9.55 -2.73
C ILE A 10 8.14 -9.71 -3.65
N PRO A 11 9.18 -8.88 -3.50
CA PRO A 11 10.39 -9.03 -4.31
C PRO A 11 11.03 -10.39 -4.06
N MET A 12 11.40 -11.07 -5.14
CA MET A 12 12.05 -12.38 -5.06
C MET A 12 13.56 -12.22 -5.12
N ILE A 13 14.28 -12.98 -4.31
CA ILE A 13 15.73 -13.06 -4.39
C ILE A 13 16.10 -14.02 -5.51
N GLU A 14 17.37 -13.96 -5.94
CA GLU A 14 17.86 -14.81 -7.02
C GLU A 14 17.57 -16.29 -6.72
N GLY A 15 16.99 -16.98 -7.67
CA GLY A 15 16.60 -18.37 -7.54
C GLY A 15 15.18 -18.60 -7.02
N GLU A 16 14.56 -17.56 -6.48
CA GLU A 16 13.15 -17.61 -6.07
C GLU A 16 12.25 -17.08 -7.19
N HIS A 17 11.04 -17.60 -7.27
CA HIS A 17 10.01 -17.08 -8.16
C HIS A 17 8.64 -17.53 -7.69
N TYR A 18 7.61 -16.79 -8.06
CA TYR A 18 6.25 -17.20 -7.79
C TYR A 18 5.87 -18.40 -8.64
N THR A 19 5.30 -19.43 -7.99
CA THR A 19 4.55 -20.43 -8.75
C THR A 19 3.20 -19.82 -9.14
N PRO A 20 2.55 -20.31 -10.22
CA PRO A 20 1.23 -19.79 -10.60
C PRO A 20 0.20 -19.87 -9.47
N ILE A 21 0.21 -20.94 -8.68
CA ILE A 21 -0.71 -21.12 -7.55
C ILE A 21 -0.42 -20.10 -6.45
N LEU A 22 0.85 -19.94 -6.11
CA LEU A 22 1.26 -18.99 -5.05
C LEU A 22 0.93 -17.56 -5.45
N TYR A 23 1.21 -17.18 -6.69
CA TYR A 23 0.87 -15.85 -7.21
C TYR A 23 -0.63 -15.58 -7.12
N ALA A 24 -1.45 -16.55 -7.53
CA ALA A 24 -2.90 -16.44 -7.48
C ALA A 24 -3.41 -16.27 -6.05
N MET A 25 -2.80 -16.96 -5.08
CA MET A 25 -3.15 -16.84 -3.67
C MET A 25 -2.86 -15.44 -3.14
N TYR A 26 -1.68 -14.90 -3.40
CA TYR A 26 -1.31 -13.56 -2.96
C TYR A 26 -2.18 -12.49 -3.62
N ALA A 27 -2.42 -12.61 -4.92
CA ALA A 27 -3.28 -11.69 -5.66
C ALA A 27 -4.72 -11.73 -5.15
N GLY A 28 -5.24 -12.91 -4.84
CA GLY A 28 -6.59 -13.07 -4.29
C GLY A 28 -6.75 -12.40 -2.94
N LYS A 29 -5.78 -12.59 -2.04
CA LYS A 29 -5.77 -11.94 -0.73
C LYS A 29 -5.73 -10.41 -0.86
N ALA A 30 -4.87 -9.92 -1.75
CA ALA A 30 -4.71 -8.48 -1.96
C ALA A 30 -5.99 -7.86 -2.50
N LYS A 31 -6.65 -8.51 -3.46
CA LYS A 31 -7.92 -8.03 -4.01
C LYS A 31 -9.02 -8.02 -2.97
N LYS A 32 -9.07 -9.04 -2.12
CA LYS A 32 -10.07 -9.13 -1.06
C LYS A 32 -9.89 -7.99 -0.05
N PHE A 33 -8.66 -7.73 0.36
CA PHE A 33 -8.34 -6.62 1.25
C PHE A 33 -8.65 -5.28 0.59
N LEU A 34 -8.25 -5.11 -0.66
CA LEU A 34 -8.50 -3.90 -1.43
C LEU A 34 -9.99 -3.55 -1.48
N ASN A 35 -10.83 -4.54 -1.79
CA ASN A 35 -12.27 -4.34 -1.88
C ASN A 35 -12.87 -3.96 -0.52
N ALA A 36 -12.40 -4.61 0.55
CA ALA A 36 -12.84 -4.30 1.90
C ALA A 36 -12.43 -2.88 2.31
N LEU A 37 -11.20 -2.48 1.97
CA LEU A 37 -10.70 -1.15 2.29
C LEU A 37 -11.48 -0.06 1.55
N ASN A 38 -11.74 -0.25 0.26
CA ASN A 38 -12.50 0.71 -0.52
C ASN A 38 -13.95 0.83 -0.03
N ALA A 39 -14.58 -0.28 0.35
CA ALA A 39 -15.91 -0.26 0.96
C ALA A 39 -15.89 0.48 2.30
N PHE A 40 -14.83 0.29 3.08
CA PHE A 40 -14.64 1.00 4.34
C PHE A 40 -14.55 2.52 4.13
N PHE A 41 -13.79 2.96 3.13
CA PHE A 41 -13.69 4.38 2.80
C PHE A 41 -15.05 4.98 2.46
N GLU A 42 -15.85 4.28 1.65
CA GLU A 42 -17.19 4.73 1.29
C GLU A 42 -18.09 4.83 2.52
N ASN A 43 -18.11 3.78 3.35
CA ASN A 43 -18.96 3.73 4.54
C ASN A 43 -18.58 4.78 5.59
N ALA A 44 -17.29 5.11 5.67
CA ALA A 44 -16.78 6.11 6.62
C ALA A 44 -16.77 7.52 6.03
N HIS A 45 -17.23 7.69 4.79
CA HIS A 45 -17.23 8.98 4.07
C HIS A 45 -15.84 9.59 3.97
N MET A 46 -14.83 8.76 3.79
CA MET A 46 -13.44 9.20 3.60
C MET A 46 -13.16 9.43 2.11
N ASP A 47 -12.46 10.52 1.81
CA ASP A 47 -12.13 10.87 0.42
C ASP A 47 -10.86 10.16 -0.05
N TRP A 48 -10.90 8.84 0.01
CA TRP A 48 -9.78 7.97 -0.33
C TRP A 48 -10.23 6.83 -1.25
N LYS A 49 -9.29 6.41 -2.09
CA LYS A 49 -9.42 5.21 -2.92
C LYS A 49 -8.10 4.45 -2.87
N CYS A 50 -8.17 3.14 -2.74
CA CYS A 50 -6.97 2.31 -2.81
C CYS A 50 -6.92 1.55 -4.14
N VAL A 51 -5.72 1.46 -4.71
CA VAL A 51 -5.47 0.69 -5.93
C VAL A 51 -4.38 -0.33 -5.66
N LEU A 52 -4.40 -1.43 -6.42
CA LEU A 52 -3.35 -2.43 -6.33
C LEU A 52 -2.11 -1.97 -7.08
N ASP A 53 -0.94 -2.24 -6.51
CA ASP A 53 0.30 -2.09 -7.24
C ASP A 53 0.33 -3.06 -8.41
N SER A 54 0.60 -2.53 -9.60
CA SER A 54 0.74 -3.32 -10.83
C SER A 54 2.12 -3.15 -11.47
N SER A 55 3.07 -2.63 -10.70
CA SER A 55 4.39 -2.26 -11.21
C SER A 55 5.34 -3.46 -11.33
N ALA A 56 4.93 -4.66 -10.90
CA ALA A 56 5.76 -5.87 -10.93
C ALA A 56 7.12 -5.65 -10.26
N CYS A 57 7.09 -5.11 -9.04
CA CYS A 57 8.27 -4.80 -8.23
C CYS A 57 9.15 -3.68 -8.80
N THR A 58 8.57 -2.79 -9.60
CA THR A 58 9.25 -1.59 -10.10
C THR A 58 8.89 -0.41 -9.20
N TYR A 59 9.74 -0.11 -8.23
CA TYR A 59 9.38 0.79 -7.13
C TYR A 59 9.43 2.27 -7.46
N ASN A 60 10.09 2.66 -8.54
CA ASN A 60 10.17 4.07 -8.94
C ASN A 60 8.80 4.70 -9.14
N GLU A 61 7.87 3.97 -9.75
CA GLU A 61 6.52 4.46 -10.00
C GLU A 61 5.73 4.59 -8.69
N ILE A 62 5.89 3.63 -7.77
CA ILE A 62 5.20 3.63 -6.48
C ILE A 62 5.60 4.88 -5.68
N PHE A 63 6.85 5.25 -5.74
CA PHE A 63 7.40 6.38 -4.96
C PHE A 63 7.62 7.64 -5.79
N SER A 64 6.95 7.76 -6.94
CA SER A 64 7.11 8.90 -7.84
C SER A 64 6.30 10.14 -7.44
N GLY A 65 5.46 10.04 -6.43
CA GLY A 65 4.54 11.11 -6.04
C GLY A 65 3.13 10.95 -6.61
N LYS A 66 2.89 9.88 -7.35
CA LYS A 66 1.59 9.57 -7.92
C LYS A 66 0.54 9.26 -6.85
N TYR A 67 0.96 8.68 -5.73
CA TYR A 67 0.07 8.29 -4.64
C TYR A 67 0.27 9.17 -3.41
N GLN A 68 -0.80 9.44 -2.69
CA GLN A 68 -0.77 10.23 -1.46
C GLN A 68 -0.45 9.40 -0.23
N ALA A 69 -0.50 8.08 -0.35
CA ALA A 69 -0.09 7.14 0.69
C ALA A 69 0.25 5.80 0.06
N VAL A 70 1.11 5.04 0.73
CA VAL A 70 1.51 3.70 0.29
C VAL A 70 1.37 2.77 1.48
N ILE A 71 0.64 1.66 1.29
CA ILE A 71 0.49 0.63 2.31
C ILE A 71 1.07 -0.68 1.78
N PHE A 72 1.66 -1.45 2.66
CA PHE A 72 2.37 -2.69 2.32
C PHE A 72 1.72 -3.87 3.01
N VAL A 73 1.58 -4.99 2.30
CA VAL A 73 1.19 -6.25 2.93
C VAL A 73 2.26 -6.69 3.94
N PRO A 74 1.90 -7.49 4.96
CA PRO A 74 2.87 -7.87 6.01
C PRO A 74 4.14 -8.52 5.47
N GLU A 75 4.01 -9.34 4.45
CA GLU A 75 5.14 -10.06 3.84
C GLU A 75 6.16 -9.12 3.19
N ALA A 76 5.73 -7.97 2.71
CA ALA A 76 6.63 -7.01 2.05
C ALA A 76 7.67 -6.45 3.02
N ARG A 77 7.39 -6.44 4.31
CA ARG A 77 8.31 -5.92 5.33
C ARG A 77 9.61 -6.72 5.38
N THR A 78 9.54 -8.01 5.13
CA THR A 78 10.71 -8.89 5.16
C THR A 78 11.62 -8.69 3.96
N ARG A 79 11.13 -8.01 2.92
CA ARG A 79 11.86 -7.75 1.68
C ARG A 79 12.09 -6.26 1.44
N GLN A 80 12.04 -5.47 2.49
CA GLN A 80 12.19 -4.01 2.43
C GLN A 80 13.48 -3.57 1.75
N TRP A 81 14.54 -4.36 1.85
CA TRP A 81 15.83 -4.07 1.25
C TRP A 81 15.76 -3.84 -0.27
N ALA A 82 14.79 -4.45 -0.94
CA ALA A 82 14.68 -4.35 -2.40
C ALA A 82 14.23 -2.96 -2.87
N TYR A 83 13.59 -2.17 -2.01
CA TYR A 83 13.07 -0.85 -2.37
C TYR A 83 13.46 0.25 -1.38
N THR A 84 14.45 -0.02 -0.52
CA THR A 84 14.89 0.94 0.50
C THR A 84 15.33 2.26 -0.12
N LYS A 85 16.06 2.20 -1.23
CA LYS A 85 16.58 3.40 -1.91
C LYS A 85 15.45 4.30 -2.41
N GLU A 86 14.49 3.73 -3.10
CA GLU A 86 13.34 4.47 -3.63
C GLU A 86 12.47 5.01 -2.49
N MET A 87 12.31 4.20 -1.44
CA MET A 87 11.52 4.59 -0.28
C MET A 87 12.15 5.75 0.48
N GLN A 88 13.48 5.77 0.61
CA GLN A 88 14.19 6.83 1.32
C GLN A 88 14.11 8.18 0.61
N SER A 89 14.05 8.17 -0.71
CA SER A 89 13.98 9.40 -1.50
C SER A 89 12.57 9.97 -1.63
N ALA A 90 11.56 9.26 -1.13
CA ALA A 90 10.16 9.66 -1.24
C ALA A 90 9.61 10.13 0.10
N ASN A 91 8.83 11.21 0.06
CA ASN A 91 8.17 11.77 1.26
C ASN A 91 6.74 11.29 1.44
N VAL A 92 6.33 10.27 0.70
CA VAL A 92 4.97 9.73 0.80
C VAL A 92 4.78 9.01 2.14
N PRO A 93 3.65 9.21 2.82
CA PRO A 93 3.33 8.44 4.03
C PRO A 93 3.26 6.94 3.73
N LYS A 94 3.84 6.13 4.61
CA LYS A 94 3.96 4.68 4.44
C LYS A 94 3.43 3.95 5.67
N TYR A 95 2.79 2.81 5.44
CA TYR A 95 2.27 1.98 6.53
C TYR A 95 2.43 0.50 6.18
N TYR A 96 3.00 -0.26 7.10
CA TYR A 96 3.09 -1.71 6.98
C TYR A 96 1.95 -2.36 7.75
N LEU A 97 1.07 -3.05 7.04
CA LEU A 97 -0.02 -3.80 7.66
C LEU A 97 0.54 -4.95 8.50
N ASP A 98 -0.04 -5.20 9.66
CA ASP A 98 0.27 -6.43 10.38
C ASP A 98 -0.66 -7.56 9.90
N PHE A 99 -0.38 -8.79 10.35
CA PHE A 99 -1.16 -9.94 9.90
C PHE A 99 -2.62 -9.85 10.30
N ALA A 100 -2.92 -9.33 11.50
CA ALA A 100 -4.30 -9.20 11.96
C ALA A 100 -5.06 -8.16 11.13
N GLU A 101 -4.44 -7.01 10.86
CA GLU A 101 -5.05 -5.98 10.02
C GLU A 101 -5.36 -6.50 8.62
N TYR A 102 -4.44 -7.25 8.05
CA TYR A 102 -4.56 -7.74 6.68
C TYR A 102 -5.48 -8.95 6.57
N THR A 103 -5.28 -9.95 7.42
CA THR A 103 -6.00 -11.23 7.35
C THR A 103 -7.43 -11.12 7.89
N GLU A 104 -7.59 -10.39 8.99
CA GLU A 104 -8.89 -10.20 9.64
C GLU A 104 -9.60 -8.92 9.21
N MET A 105 -8.96 -8.14 8.34
CA MET A 105 -9.49 -6.89 7.80
C MET A 105 -9.90 -5.90 8.89
N LYS A 106 -8.99 -5.67 9.83
CA LYS A 106 -9.19 -4.71 10.92
C LYS A 106 -8.85 -3.31 10.43
N LEU A 107 -9.80 -2.68 9.76
CA LEU A 107 -9.58 -1.43 9.03
C LEU A 107 -9.65 -0.18 9.92
N ASN A 108 -10.27 -0.28 11.09
CA ASN A 108 -10.38 0.85 12.01
C ASN A 108 -9.01 1.37 12.47
N THR A 109 -8.00 0.50 12.51
CA THR A 109 -6.65 0.87 12.91
C THR A 109 -5.96 1.78 11.89
N LEU A 110 -6.51 1.86 10.67
CA LEU A 110 -5.93 2.65 9.58
C LEU A 110 -6.46 4.07 9.51
N ILE A 111 -7.52 4.39 10.25
CA ILE A 111 -8.16 5.72 10.19
C ILE A 111 -7.17 6.83 10.48
N ASP A 112 -6.39 6.70 11.56
CA ASP A 112 -5.41 7.71 11.95
C ASP A 112 -4.34 7.91 10.89
N PHE A 113 -3.88 6.80 10.30
CA PHE A 113 -2.87 6.87 9.24
C PHE A 113 -3.38 7.67 8.05
N PHE A 114 -4.59 7.38 7.57
CA PHE A 114 -5.15 8.09 6.41
C PHE A 114 -5.48 9.54 6.73
N ASN A 115 -5.94 9.84 7.92
CA ASN A 115 -6.19 11.22 8.34
C ASN A 115 -4.90 12.04 8.39
N LYS A 116 -3.82 11.47 8.90
CA LYS A 116 -2.50 12.12 8.91
C LYS A 116 -1.96 12.30 7.50
N SER A 117 -2.15 11.30 6.64
CA SER A 117 -1.71 11.37 5.26
C SER A 117 -2.44 12.46 4.48
N GLU A 118 -3.73 12.63 4.74
CA GLU A 118 -4.54 13.67 4.13
C GLU A 118 -4.05 15.06 4.54
N LYS A 119 -3.73 15.25 5.82
CA LYS A 119 -3.18 16.52 6.33
C LYS A 119 -1.83 16.83 5.68
N ALA A 120 -0.96 15.84 5.56
CA ALA A 120 0.34 16.00 4.92
C ALA A 120 0.19 16.43 3.46
N SER A 121 -0.75 15.81 2.74
CA SER A 121 -1.04 16.15 1.35
C SER A 121 -1.56 17.58 1.22
N SER A 122 -2.45 18.00 2.12
CA SER A 122 -2.99 19.38 2.14
C SER A 122 -1.90 20.42 2.41
N VAL A 123 -1.01 20.13 3.36
CA VAL A 123 0.11 21.04 3.67
C VAL A 123 1.03 21.18 2.46
N HIS A 124 1.35 20.11 1.78
CA HIS A 124 2.15 20.15 0.55
C HIS A 124 1.44 20.95 -0.54
N GLY A 125 0.13 20.79 -0.67
CA GLY A 125 -0.66 21.53 -1.63
C GLY A 125 -0.66 23.02 -1.34
N GLU A 126 -0.73 23.42 -0.08
CA GLU A 126 -0.72 24.81 0.34
C GLU A 126 0.65 25.47 0.11
N SER A 127 1.72 24.71 0.27
CA SER A 127 3.08 25.25 0.11
C SER A 127 3.51 25.34 -1.35
N ALA A 128 2.75 24.73 -2.23
CA ALA A 128 3.02 24.80 -3.65
C ALA A 128 2.43 26.05 -4.26
#